data_2e8f62b5834b06c957a37325364a07a0
#
_entry.id   2e8f62b5834b06c957a37325364a07a0
#
_cell.length_a   1.000
_cell.length_b   1.000
_cell.length_c   1.000
_cell.angle_alpha   90.00
_cell.angle_beta   90.00
_cell.angle_gamma   90.00
#
_symmetry.space_group_name_H-M   'P 1'
#
loop_
_entity.id
_entity.type
_entity.pdbx_description
1 polymer ?
#
loop_
_entity_poly.entity_id
_entity_poly.type
_entity_poly.pdbx_seq_one_letter_code
_entity_poly.pdbx_strand_id
1 'polypeptide(L)'
;MIHSESFGRAFWLDDDNEVCSAPWRKDGTVDTAQMDYVSEWQDMEGVDIMRLMDIVKRLIDDKMNRYSKNLTRYAKNITREQLRGIKGGLL
;
A
#
# COMPACT_ATOMS: atom_id res chain seq x y z
N MET A 1 -6.82 0.88 -1.29
CA MET A 1 -7.63 -0.35 -1.28
C MET A 1 -7.97 -0.75 -2.70
N ILE A 2 -7.80 -2.00 -3.02
CA ILE A 2 -8.11 -2.56 -4.35
C ILE A 2 -9.32 -3.48 -4.23
N HIS A 3 -10.36 -3.22 -5.03
CA HIS A 3 -11.53 -4.09 -5.12
C HIS A 3 -11.32 -5.07 -6.27
N SER A 4 -11.26 -6.35 -5.96
CA SER A 4 -11.08 -7.40 -6.96
C SER A 4 -12.41 -8.09 -7.24
N GLU A 5 -12.87 -8.00 -8.47
CA GLU A 5 -14.08 -8.73 -8.90
C GLU A 5 -13.83 -10.23 -8.95
N SER A 6 -12.65 -10.65 -9.40
CA SER A 6 -12.33 -12.07 -9.54
C SER A 6 -12.31 -12.80 -8.20
N PHE A 7 -11.88 -12.16 -7.12
CA PHE A 7 -11.93 -12.73 -5.78
C PHE A 7 -13.20 -12.38 -5.02
N GLY A 8 -13.94 -11.38 -5.45
CA GLY A 8 -15.08 -10.85 -4.68
C GLY A 8 -14.64 -10.21 -3.36
N ARG A 9 -13.40 -9.75 -3.28
CA ARG A 9 -12.79 -9.23 -2.06
C ARG A 9 -12.03 -7.94 -2.33
N ALA A 10 -11.96 -7.11 -1.31
CA ALA A 10 -11.09 -5.94 -1.30
C ALA A 10 -9.79 -6.29 -0.60
N PHE A 11 -8.71 -5.64 -1.01
CA PHE A 11 -7.37 -5.85 -0.47
C PHE A 11 -6.75 -4.53 -0.08
N TRP A 12 -6.03 -4.51 1.05
CA TRP A 12 -5.29 -3.33 1.51
C TRP A 12 -4.11 -3.76 2.37
N LEU A 13 -3.20 -2.83 2.60
CA LEU A 13 -2.09 -3.02 3.54
C LEU A 13 -2.43 -2.37 4.87
N ASP A 14 -2.17 -3.06 5.96
CA ASP A 14 -2.28 -2.48 7.29
C ASP A 14 -0.99 -1.74 7.68
N ASP A 15 -0.94 -1.24 8.90
CA ASP A 15 0.22 -0.46 9.39
C ASP A 15 1.50 -1.29 9.46
N ASP A 16 1.37 -2.61 9.57
CA ASP A 16 2.50 -3.54 9.61
C ASP A 16 2.88 -4.06 8.22
N ASN A 17 2.29 -3.52 7.15
CA ASN A 17 2.47 -3.95 5.76
C ASN A 17 1.98 -5.38 5.48
N GLU A 18 1.10 -5.89 6.32
CA GLU A 18 0.41 -7.14 6.04
C GLU A 18 -0.74 -6.90 5.07
N VAL A 19 -0.93 -7.85 4.16
CA VAL A 19 -2.03 -7.76 3.19
C VAL A 19 -3.31 -8.28 3.84
N CYS A 20 -4.27 -7.36 3.97
CA CYS A 20 -5.59 -7.67 4.52
C CYS A 20 -6.58 -7.85 3.38
N SER A 21 -7.60 -8.68 3.62
CA SER A 21 -8.65 -8.92 2.64
C SER A 21 -9.98 -9.10 3.34
N ALA A 22 -11.04 -8.58 2.73
CA ALA A 22 -12.41 -8.76 3.23
C ALA A 22 -13.38 -8.77 2.06
N PRO A 23 -14.53 -9.45 2.19
CA PRO A 23 -15.54 -9.43 1.15
C PRO A 23 -16.12 -8.02 0.98
N TRP A 24 -16.54 -7.69 -0.22
CA TRP A 24 -17.19 -6.41 -0.50
C TRP A 24 -18.56 -6.61 -1.14
N ARG A 25 -19.41 -5.63 -0.92
CA ARG A 25 -20.81 -5.68 -1.36
C ARG A 25 -20.96 -4.98 -2.71
N LYS A 26 -22.12 -5.16 -3.34
CA LYS A 26 -22.41 -4.53 -4.64
C LYS A 26 -22.35 -3.01 -4.61
N ASP A 27 -22.61 -2.40 -3.46
CA ASP A 27 -22.50 -0.95 -3.30
C ASP A 27 -21.09 -0.45 -3.08
N GLY A 28 -20.10 -1.36 -3.08
CA GLY A 28 -18.68 -1.03 -2.89
C GLY A 28 -18.23 -1.02 -1.45
N THR A 29 -19.13 -1.20 -0.47
CA THR A 29 -18.75 -1.24 0.95
C THR A 29 -18.05 -2.56 1.28
N VAL A 30 -17.04 -2.48 2.12
CA VAL A 30 -16.22 -3.63 2.52
C VAL A 30 -16.65 -4.11 3.90
N ASP A 31 -16.89 -5.41 4.03
CA ASP A 31 -17.23 -6.02 5.30
C ASP A 31 -15.99 -6.33 6.10
N THR A 32 -15.48 -5.33 6.78
CA THR A 32 -14.24 -5.44 7.56
C THR A 32 -14.35 -6.38 8.76
N ALA A 33 -15.55 -6.70 9.20
CA ALA A 33 -15.76 -7.68 10.26
C ALA A 33 -15.36 -9.09 9.83
N GLN A 34 -15.32 -9.36 8.52
CA GLN A 34 -14.87 -10.63 7.96
C GLN A 34 -13.45 -10.52 7.35
N MET A 35 -12.64 -9.63 7.87
CA MET A 35 -11.27 -9.46 7.40
C MET A 35 -10.41 -10.68 7.71
N ASP A 36 -9.61 -11.07 6.73
CA ASP A 36 -8.55 -12.08 6.87
C ASP A 36 -7.21 -11.49 6.47
N TYR A 37 -6.14 -12.08 6.99
CA TYR A 37 -4.81 -11.83 6.46
C TYR A 37 -4.52 -12.81 5.32
N VAL A 38 -4.04 -12.28 4.20
CA VAL A 38 -3.73 -13.11 3.04
C VAL A 38 -2.64 -14.14 3.35
N SER A 39 -1.74 -13.83 4.25
CA SER A 39 -0.70 -14.76 4.71
C SER A 39 -1.25 -16.04 5.34
N GLU A 40 -2.50 -16.01 5.80
CA GLU A 40 -3.17 -17.18 6.41
C GLU A 40 -3.90 -18.04 5.38
N TRP A 41 -3.99 -17.58 4.13
CA TRP A 41 -4.68 -18.32 3.08
C TRP A 41 -3.89 -19.57 2.69
N GLN A 42 -4.61 -20.67 2.49
CA GLN A 42 -4.03 -21.96 2.13
C GLN A 42 -4.73 -22.52 0.89
N ASP A 43 -4.08 -23.50 0.26
CA ASP A 43 -4.65 -24.28 -0.84
C ASP A 43 -5.11 -23.45 -2.05
N MET A 44 -4.35 -22.39 -2.37
CA MET A 44 -4.62 -21.58 -3.55
C MET A 44 -4.10 -22.27 -4.82
N GLU A 45 -4.90 -22.20 -5.89
CA GLU A 45 -4.45 -22.63 -7.21
C GLU A 45 -3.47 -21.62 -7.81
N GLY A 46 -2.61 -22.11 -8.74
CA GLY A 46 -1.56 -21.28 -9.32
C GLY A 46 -2.06 -20.01 -10.00
N VAL A 47 -3.22 -20.08 -10.67
CA VAL A 47 -3.83 -18.91 -11.32
C VAL A 47 -4.23 -17.85 -10.29
N ASP A 48 -4.79 -18.28 -9.17
CA ASP A 48 -5.19 -17.37 -8.10
C ASP A 48 -3.98 -16.77 -7.40
N ILE A 49 -2.91 -17.53 -7.23
CA ILE A 49 -1.65 -17.03 -6.70
C ILE A 49 -1.11 -15.92 -7.58
N MET A 50 -1.12 -16.10 -8.90
CA MET A 50 -0.64 -15.07 -9.84
C MET A 50 -1.49 -13.79 -9.78
N ARG A 51 -2.81 -13.94 -9.69
CA ARG A 51 -3.71 -12.79 -9.54
C ARG A 51 -3.48 -12.06 -8.24
N LEU A 52 -3.28 -12.81 -7.16
CA LEU A 52 -3.01 -12.24 -5.85
C LEU A 52 -1.67 -11.50 -5.85
N MET A 53 -0.64 -12.07 -6.46
CA MET A 53 0.67 -11.41 -6.57
C MET A 53 0.56 -10.08 -7.31
N ASP A 54 -0.25 -10.00 -8.36
CA ASP A 54 -0.48 -8.74 -9.07
C ASP A 54 -1.14 -7.69 -8.17
N ILE A 55 -2.14 -8.09 -7.39
CA ILE A 55 -2.80 -7.21 -6.43
C ILE A 55 -1.83 -6.72 -5.37
N VAL A 56 -1.05 -7.62 -4.80
CA VAL A 56 -0.05 -7.29 -3.76
C VAL A 56 0.98 -6.32 -4.32
N LYS A 57 1.45 -6.56 -5.53
CA LYS A 57 2.40 -5.67 -6.19
C LYS A 57 1.83 -4.26 -6.34
N ARG A 58 0.58 -4.14 -6.77
CA ARG A 58 -0.09 -2.84 -6.90
C ARG A 58 -0.21 -2.12 -5.57
N LEU A 59 -0.55 -2.84 -4.50
CA LEU A 59 -0.64 -2.26 -3.16
C LEU A 59 0.70 -1.74 -2.69
N ILE A 60 1.76 -2.50 -2.91
CA ILE A 60 3.11 -2.11 -2.52
C ILE A 60 3.58 -0.92 -3.35
N ASP A 61 3.38 -0.95 -4.66
CA ASP A 61 3.76 0.14 -5.55
C ASP A 61 3.04 1.45 -5.17
N ASP A 62 1.76 1.38 -4.87
CA ASP A 62 0.98 2.55 -4.45
C ASP A 62 1.51 3.13 -3.13
N LYS A 63 1.80 2.27 -2.16
CA LYS A 63 2.36 2.70 -0.89
C LYS A 63 3.74 3.31 -1.06
N MET A 64 4.59 2.70 -1.86
CA MET A 64 5.94 3.20 -2.15
C MET A 64 5.89 4.55 -2.85
N ASN A 65 4.96 4.72 -3.78
CA ASN A 65 4.78 6.00 -4.47
C ASN A 65 4.36 7.10 -3.51
N ARG A 66 3.44 6.83 -2.59
CA ARG A 66 3.03 7.79 -1.57
C ARG A 66 4.18 8.14 -0.66
N TYR A 67 4.92 7.14 -0.22
CA TYR A 67 6.08 7.34 0.64
C TYR A 67 7.16 8.18 -0.06
N SER A 68 7.43 7.87 -1.31
CA SER A 68 8.41 8.60 -2.12
C SER A 68 8.02 10.07 -2.29
N LYS A 69 6.74 10.36 -2.54
CA LYS A 69 6.25 11.74 -2.62
C LYS A 69 6.44 12.49 -1.31
N ASN A 70 6.13 11.84 -0.20
CA ASN A 70 6.31 12.43 1.12
C ASN A 70 7.79 12.69 1.43
N LEU A 71 8.66 11.75 1.09
CA LEU A 71 10.10 11.93 1.24
C LEU A 71 10.64 13.06 0.38
N THR A 72 10.15 13.19 -0.85
CA THR A 72 10.55 14.28 -1.73
C THR A 72 10.17 15.63 -1.15
N ARG A 73 8.97 15.77 -0.60
CA ARG A 73 8.56 16.99 0.09
C ARG A 73 9.44 17.29 1.29
N TYR A 74 9.70 16.28 2.09
CA TYR A 74 10.53 16.40 3.27
C TYR A 74 11.97 16.81 2.89
N ALA A 75 12.53 16.16 1.89
CA ALA A 75 13.87 16.48 1.39
C ALA A 75 13.97 17.90 0.86
N LYS A 76 12.95 18.38 0.14
CA LYS A 76 12.93 19.76 -0.34
C LYS A 76 12.92 20.76 0.81
N ASN A 77 12.12 20.50 1.85
CA ASN A 77 12.05 21.37 3.01
C ASN A 77 13.37 21.40 3.77
N ILE A 78 13.99 20.24 3.99
CA ILE A 78 15.28 20.14 4.65
C ILE A 78 16.36 20.89 3.85
N THR A 79 16.38 20.72 2.54
CA THR A 79 17.37 21.37 1.69
C THR A 79 17.26 22.89 1.79
N ARG A 80 16.04 23.43 1.82
CA ARG A 80 15.83 24.87 2.00
C ARG A 80 16.36 25.36 3.32
N GLU A 81 16.04 24.65 4.40
CA GLU A 81 16.50 25.02 5.74
C GLU A 81 17.99 24.89 5.88
N GLN A 82 18.57 23.82 5.34
CA GLN A 82 20.00 23.62 5.36
C GLN A 82 20.74 24.70 4.56
N LEU A 83 20.21 25.05 3.39
CA LEU A 83 20.80 26.12 2.60
C LEU A 83 20.78 27.46 3.32
N ARG A 84 19.72 27.73 4.10
CA ARG A 84 19.64 28.93 4.92
C ARG A 84 20.67 28.90 6.06
N GLY A 85 20.80 27.72 6.70
CA GLY A 85 21.70 27.55 7.82
C GLY A 85 23.19 27.55 7.47
N ILE A 86 23.52 27.06 6.29
CA ILE A 86 24.92 26.91 5.87
C ILE A 86 25.37 27.95 4.87
N LYS A 87 24.49 28.82 4.45
CA LYS A 87 24.77 29.83 3.43
C LYS A 87 25.97 30.73 3.77
N GLY A 88 26.26 30.88 5.01
CA GLY A 88 27.42 31.66 5.44
C GLY A 88 28.54 30.84 6.06
N GLY A 89 28.36 29.52 6.21
CA GLY A 89 29.28 28.70 6.97
C GLY A 89 30.03 27.63 6.21
N LEU A 90 29.58 27.28 5.04
CA LEU A 90 30.13 26.15 4.30
C LEU A 90 31.06 26.56 3.17
N LEU A 91 31.15 27.80 2.92
CA LEU A 91 31.96 28.31 1.86
C LEU A 91 32.87 29.42 2.37
#